data_98db226d2c77262178296f9915f60185
#
_entry.id   98db226d2c77262178296f9915f60185
#
_cell.length_a   1.000
_cell.length_b   1.000
_cell.length_c   1.000
_cell.angle_alpha   90.00
_cell.angle_beta   90.00
_cell.angle_gamma   90.00
#
_symmetry.space_group_name_H-M   'P 1'
#
loop_
_entity.id
_entity.type
_entity.pdbx_description
1 polymer ?
#
loop_
_entity_poly.entity_id
_entity_poly.type
_entity_poly.pdbx_seq_one_letter_code
_entity_poly.pdbx_strand_id
1 'polypeptide(L)'
;MNHRREYEIAFVGLKPGIHLFDYQVNEKFFAHYGQQDFSNCIAEIKLQLEKNNSFMLLKFDVGGKADVACDRCGNNLNLQLWDEFKMTIKLVDEPTTMNEQEEDPDVFYIGKNDSHIYVGDWIYEFVNLSIPMQRMCNEEEMGGPQCNKEVLEKLRKMEEEARKDTTTGTVWKGLEQFKDLGN
;
A
#
# COMPACT_ATOMS: atom_id res chain seq x y z
N MET A 1 8.80 -14.86 21.23
CA MET A 1 9.65 -14.88 20.03
C MET A 1 9.76 -13.44 19.55
N ASN A 2 10.96 -12.98 19.22
CA ASN A 2 11.12 -11.59 18.79
C ASN A 2 10.62 -11.48 17.35
N HIS A 3 9.44 -10.91 17.14
CA HIS A 3 8.76 -10.73 15.85
C HIS A 3 9.70 -10.18 14.75
N ARG A 4 10.60 -9.28 15.12
CA ARG A 4 11.55 -8.67 14.19
C ARG A 4 12.48 -9.67 13.52
N ARG A 5 12.95 -10.70 14.24
CA ARG A 5 13.88 -11.71 13.71
C ARG A 5 13.30 -12.58 12.60
N GLU A 6 11.99 -12.71 12.56
CA GLU A 6 11.30 -13.50 11.53
C GLU A 6 11.45 -12.86 10.13
N TYR A 7 11.60 -11.54 10.09
CA TYR A 7 11.72 -10.74 8.85
C TYR A 7 13.15 -10.20 8.64
N GLU A 8 14.14 -10.71 9.36
CA GLU A 8 15.55 -10.38 9.16
C GLU A 8 16.26 -11.43 8.30
N ILE A 9 16.92 -11.00 7.24
CA ILE A 9 17.72 -11.85 6.36
C ILE A 9 19.19 -11.59 6.61
N ALA A 10 19.94 -12.61 7.06
CA ALA A 10 21.39 -12.57 7.24
C ALA A 10 22.10 -12.68 5.87
N PHE A 11 22.10 -11.60 5.10
CA PHE A 11 22.59 -11.60 3.73
C PHE A 11 24.10 -11.83 3.59
N VAL A 12 24.89 -11.53 4.63
CA VAL A 12 26.36 -11.77 4.62
C VAL A 12 26.66 -13.25 4.46
N GLY A 13 25.87 -14.13 5.07
CA GLY A 13 26.04 -15.58 4.97
C GLY A 13 25.61 -16.19 3.62
N LEU A 14 24.90 -15.43 2.78
CA LEU A 14 24.44 -15.91 1.48
C LEU A 14 25.57 -15.86 0.44
N LYS A 15 25.62 -16.86 -0.44
CA LYS A 15 26.49 -16.83 -1.61
C LYS A 15 25.91 -15.90 -2.68
N PRO A 16 26.73 -15.38 -3.63
CA PRO A 16 26.19 -14.71 -4.81
C PRO A 16 25.19 -15.61 -5.56
N GLY A 17 24.10 -15.01 -6.04
CA GLY A 17 23.03 -15.72 -6.75
C GLY A 17 21.65 -15.49 -6.12
N ILE A 18 20.70 -16.30 -6.52
CA ILE A 18 19.27 -16.17 -6.17
C ILE A 18 18.96 -16.99 -4.91
N HIS A 19 18.27 -16.36 -3.97
CA HIS A 19 17.76 -16.95 -2.74
C HIS A 19 16.27 -16.66 -2.62
N LEU A 20 15.48 -17.64 -2.19
CA LEU A 20 14.04 -17.54 -2.06
C LEU A 20 13.65 -17.58 -0.58
N PHE A 21 12.72 -16.71 -0.20
CA PHE A 21 12.14 -16.64 1.13
C PHE A 21 10.63 -16.52 0.99
N ASP A 22 9.91 -17.26 1.82
CA ASP A 22 8.44 -17.23 1.86
C ASP A 22 8.01 -16.66 3.22
N TYR A 23 7.11 -15.69 3.19
CA TYR A 23 6.51 -15.09 4.39
C TYR A 23 5.01 -15.20 4.31
N GLN A 24 4.40 -15.42 5.46
CA GLN A 24 2.96 -15.36 5.61
C GLN A 24 2.62 -14.35 6.69
N VAL A 25 1.82 -13.34 6.34
CA VAL A 25 1.43 -12.29 7.25
C VAL A 25 -0.09 -12.28 7.47
N ASN A 26 -0.50 -11.90 8.67
CA ASN A 26 -1.88 -11.84 9.10
C ASN A 26 -2.07 -10.67 10.07
N GLU A 27 -3.24 -10.54 10.67
CA GLU A 27 -3.57 -9.46 11.60
C GLU A 27 -2.54 -9.24 12.72
N LYS A 28 -1.88 -10.31 13.20
CA LYS A 28 -0.85 -10.19 14.24
C LYS A 28 0.39 -9.43 13.75
N PHE A 29 0.74 -9.60 12.47
CA PHE A 29 1.81 -8.84 11.85
C PHE A 29 1.43 -7.36 11.77
N PHE A 30 0.24 -7.05 11.24
CA PHE A 30 -0.22 -5.67 11.07
C PHE A 30 -0.45 -4.94 12.39
N ALA A 31 -0.78 -5.64 13.47
CA ALA A 31 -0.94 -5.06 14.80
C ALA A 31 0.31 -4.32 15.31
N HIS A 32 1.50 -4.62 14.78
CA HIS A 32 2.74 -3.93 15.12
C HIS A 32 2.86 -2.55 14.45
N TYR A 33 2.10 -2.31 13.37
CA TYR A 33 2.10 -1.07 12.59
C TYR A 33 0.90 -0.15 12.92
N GLY A 34 0.11 -0.51 13.92
CA GLY A 34 -1.05 0.28 14.35
C GLY A 34 -2.37 -0.15 13.69
N GLN A 35 -3.34 0.78 13.71
CA GLN A 35 -4.67 0.52 13.16
C GLN A 35 -4.61 0.52 11.63
N GLN A 36 -5.24 -0.49 11.04
CA GLN A 36 -5.37 -0.62 9.59
C GLN A 36 -6.79 -0.25 9.13
N ASP A 37 -6.96 0.10 7.87
CA ASP A 37 -8.26 0.36 7.23
C ASP A 37 -8.82 -0.88 6.51
N PHE A 38 -8.23 -2.04 6.76
CA PHE A 38 -8.68 -3.35 6.33
C PHE A 38 -8.72 -4.34 7.51
N SER A 39 -9.35 -5.48 7.32
CA SER A 39 -9.44 -6.56 8.30
C SER A 39 -9.31 -7.93 7.62
N ASN A 40 -9.20 -8.99 8.44
CA ASN A 40 -9.11 -10.38 7.95
C ASN A 40 -8.03 -10.58 6.85
N CYS A 41 -6.96 -9.77 6.90
CA CYS A 41 -5.88 -9.86 5.93
C CYS A 41 -5.07 -11.13 6.15
N ILE A 42 -4.90 -11.90 5.09
CA ILE A 42 -3.97 -13.02 4.99
C ILE A 42 -3.22 -12.84 3.68
N ALA A 43 -1.92 -12.54 3.78
CA ALA A 43 -1.09 -12.37 2.61
C ALA A 43 0.12 -13.32 2.65
N GLU A 44 0.46 -13.83 1.48
CA GLU A 44 1.63 -14.66 1.22
C GLU A 44 2.59 -13.85 0.35
N ILE A 45 3.82 -13.72 0.81
CA ILE A 45 4.86 -12.96 0.14
C ILE A 45 5.99 -13.89 -0.26
N LYS A 46 6.26 -13.99 -1.55
CA LYS A 46 7.44 -14.69 -2.07
C LYS A 46 8.50 -13.67 -2.40
N LEU A 47 9.59 -13.68 -1.64
CA LEU A 47 10.71 -12.80 -1.84
C LEU A 47 11.84 -13.55 -2.54
N GLN A 48 12.22 -13.07 -3.72
CA GLN A 48 13.43 -13.46 -4.40
C GLN A 48 14.50 -12.40 -4.16
N LEU A 49 15.57 -12.79 -3.48
CA LEU A 49 16.75 -11.97 -3.28
C LEU A 49 17.87 -12.46 -4.21
N GLU A 50 18.27 -11.62 -5.15
CA GLU A 50 19.45 -11.86 -5.98
C GLU A 50 20.63 -11.09 -5.39
N LYS A 51 21.60 -11.82 -4.83
CA LYS A 51 22.80 -11.24 -4.24
C LYS A 51 23.91 -11.09 -5.27
N ASN A 52 24.32 -9.85 -5.49
CA ASN A 52 25.52 -9.48 -6.24
C ASN A 52 26.62 -8.94 -5.30
N ASN A 53 27.81 -8.63 -5.82
CA ASN A 53 28.95 -8.24 -4.99
C ASN A 53 28.75 -6.88 -4.27
N SER A 54 28.08 -5.92 -4.90
CA SER A 54 27.94 -4.54 -4.41
C SER A 54 26.48 -4.12 -4.22
N PHE A 55 25.53 -4.94 -4.61
CA PHE A 55 24.09 -4.65 -4.49
C PHE A 55 23.29 -5.95 -4.39
N MET A 56 22.06 -5.84 -3.97
CA MET A 56 21.07 -6.93 -3.99
C MET A 56 19.81 -6.44 -4.70
N LEU A 57 19.20 -7.33 -5.50
CA LEU A 57 17.89 -7.09 -6.08
C LEU A 57 16.87 -7.93 -5.31
N LEU A 58 15.83 -7.29 -4.82
CA LEU A 58 14.73 -7.93 -4.12
C LEU A 58 13.48 -7.82 -4.97
N LYS A 59 12.83 -8.95 -5.21
CA LYS A 59 11.56 -9.03 -5.89
C LYS A 59 10.54 -9.65 -4.94
N PHE A 60 9.47 -8.94 -4.69
CA PHE A 60 8.37 -9.36 -3.82
C PHE A 60 7.14 -9.66 -4.68
N ASP A 61 6.70 -10.90 -4.68
CA ASP A 61 5.41 -11.30 -5.23
C ASP A 61 4.42 -11.37 -4.05
N VAL A 62 3.47 -10.47 -4.01
CA VAL A 62 2.43 -10.38 -2.96
C VAL A 62 1.16 -11.03 -3.47
N GLY A 63 0.60 -11.97 -2.71
CA GLY A 63 -0.68 -12.60 -3.00
C GLY A 63 -1.50 -12.75 -1.72
N GLY A 64 -2.82 -12.83 -1.84
CA GLY A 64 -3.64 -13.04 -0.66
C GLY A 64 -5.03 -12.42 -0.74
N LYS A 65 -5.59 -12.08 0.41
CA LYS A 65 -6.90 -11.47 0.53
C LYS A 65 -6.99 -10.54 1.74
N ALA A 66 -7.83 -9.53 1.63
CA ALA A 66 -8.17 -8.63 2.74
C ALA A 66 -9.63 -8.19 2.63
N ASP A 67 -10.26 -7.95 3.77
CA ASP A 67 -11.59 -7.35 3.83
C ASP A 67 -11.46 -5.84 3.99
N VAL A 68 -12.13 -5.08 3.10
CA VAL A 68 -12.16 -3.61 3.12
C VAL A 68 -13.59 -3.11 3.03
N ALA A 69 -13.83 -1.89 3.49
CA ALA A 69 -15.11 -1.24 3.30
C ALA A 69 -15.22 -0.61 1.90
N CYS A 70 -16.36 -0.76 1.26
CA CYS A 70 -16.65 -0.05 0.03
C CYS A 70 -16.75 1.46 0.27
N ASP A 71 -15.96 2.28 -0.42
CA ASP A 71 -15.92 3.74 -0.25
C ASP A 71 -17.25 4.42 -0.59
N ARG A 72 -18.12 3.76 -1.38
CA ARG A 72 -19.40 4.29 -1.81
C ARG A 72 -20.54 3.94 -0.86
N CYS A 73 -20.61 2.73 -0.33
CA CYS A 73 -21.78 2.25 0.40
C CYS A 73 -21.47 1.63 1.77
N GLY A 74 -20.18 1.50 2.14
CA GLY A 74 -19.76 0.93 3.41
C GLY A 74 -19.88 -0.59 3.52
N ASN A 75 -20.33 -1.30 2.50
CA ASN A 75 -20.37 -2.76 2.54
C ASN A 75 -18.97 -3.34 2.58
N ASN A 76 -18.83 -4.47 3.27
CA ASN A 76 -17.59 -5.22 3.30
C ASN A 76 -17.31 -5.89 1.94
N LEU A 77 -16.09 -5.73 1.44
CA LEU A 77 -15.58 -6.33 0.20
C LEU A 77 -14.41 -7.23 0.54
N ASN A 78 -14.41 -8.46 0.03
CA ASN A 78 -13.28 -9.36 0.12
C ASN A 78 -12.40 -9.21 -1.12
N LEU A 79 -11.33 -8.42 -0.98
CA LEU A 79 -10.37 -8.19 -2.06
C LEU A 79 -9.40 -9.35 -2.20
N GLN A 80 -9.09 -9.70 -3.44
CA GLN A 80 -7.92 -10.53 -3.75
C GLN A 80 -6.74 -9.61 -3.97
N LEU A 81 -5.65 -9.86 -3.23
CA LEU A 81 -4.40 -9.13 -3.37
C LEU A 81 -3.52 -9.88 -4.36
N TRP A 82 -2.96 -9.15 -5.31
CA TRP A 82 -1.97 -9.65 -6.23
C TRP A 82 -1.17 -8.47 -6.79
N ASP A 83 0.13 -8.45 -6.48
CA ASP A 83 1.03 -7.41 -6.98
C ASP A 83 2.49 -7.87 -6.98
N GLU A 84 3.35 -7.15 -7.67
CA GLU A 84 4.79 -7.38 -7.76
C GLU A 84 5.56 -6.09 -7.48
N PHE A 85 6.50 -6.14 -6.52
CA PHE A 85 7.35 -5.00 -6.17
C PHE A 85 8.82 -5.37 -6.29
N LYS A 86 9.65 -4.39 -6.61
CA LYS A 86 11.09 -4.56 -6.75
C LYS A 86 11.82 -3.51 -5.93
N MET A 87 12.91 -3.93 -5.29
CA MET A 87 13.80 -3.05 -4.55
C MET A 87 15.26 -3.33 -4.95
N THR A 88 16.04 -2.27 -5.08
CA THR A 88 17.48 -2.34 -5.27
C THR A 88 18.18 -1.89 -4.00
N ILE A 89 18.94 -2.80 -3.38
CA ILE A 89 19.68 -2.50 -2.15
C ILE A 89 21.15 -2.31 -2.49
N LYS A 90 21.68 -1.13 -2.21
CA LYS A 90 23.09 -0.77 -2.44
C LYS A 90 23.86 -0.70 -1.13
N LEU A 91 25.10 -1.22 -1.12
CA LEU A 91 25.97 -1.20 0.05
C LEU A 91 26.93 -0.01 -0.04
N VAL A 92 26.84 0.90 0.93
CA VAL A 92 27.59 2.15 0.97
C VAL A 92 28.21 2.40 2.36
N ASP A 93 29.10 3.38 2.46
CA ASP A 93 29.73 3.71 3.75
C ASP A 93 28.80 4.59 4.62
N GLU A 94 28.01 5.49 4.00
CA GLU A 94 27.11 6.42 4.68
C GLU A 94 25.66 6.26 4.19
N PRO A 95 24.94 5.19 4.62
CA PRO A 95 23.63 4.86 4.10
C PRO A 95 22.55 5.90 4.47
N THR A 96 22.63 6.52 5.65
CA THR A 96 21.63 7.50 6.10
C THR A 96 21.55 8.69 5.16
N THR A 97 22.70 9.33 4.87
CA THR A 97 22.78 10.47 3.97
C THR A 97 22.31 10.12 2.55
N MET A 98 22.66 8.92 2.08
CA MET A 98 22.27 8.47 0.74
C MET A 98 20.75 8.22 0.68
N ASN A 99 20.13 7.62 1.69
CA ASN A 99 18.68 7.40 1.74
C ASN A 99 17.89 8.71 1.84
N GLU A 100 18.42 9.72 2.54
CA GLU A 100 17.78 11.05 2.64
C GLU A 100 17.79 11.81 1.30
N GLN A 101 18.75 11.53 0.41
CA GLN A 101 18.93 12.20 -0.88
C GLN A 101 18.38 11.39 -2.06
N GLU A 102 17.97 10.13 -1.83
CA GLU A 102 17.47 9.27 -2.90
C GLU A 102 16.04 9.67 -3.28
N GLU A 103 15.82 9.88 -4.58
CA GLU A 103 14.52 10.22 -5.15
C GLU A 103 13.76 9.00 -5.67
N ASP A 104 14.47 7.90 -5.92
CA ASP A 104 13.88 6.65 -6.41
C ASP A 104 13.40 5.80 -5.22
N PRO A 105 12.07 5.59 -5.05
CA PRO A 105 11.52 4.82 -3.94
C PRO A 105 11.92 3.34 -3.97
N ASP A 106 12.35 2.84 -5.12
CA ASP A 106 12.75 1.44 -5.31
C ASP A 106 14.24 1.20 -4.99
N VAL A 107 14.97 2.25 -4.55
CA VAL A 107 16.38 2.18 -4.18
C VAL A 107 16.56 2.42 -2.68
N PHE A 108 17.29 1.55 -2.01
CA PHE A 108 17.59 1.67 -0.60
C PHE A 108 19.07 1.38 -0.33
N TYR A 109 19.67 2.13 0.59
CA TYR A 109 21.07 2.00 0.95
C TYR A 109 21.24 1.42 2.34
N ILE A 110 22.16 0.48 2.47
CA ILE A 110 22.58 -0.13 3.74
C ILE A 110 24.08 0.00 3.91
N GLY A 111 24.55 -0.11 5.16
CA GLY A 111 25.98 -0.06 5.46
C GLY A 111 26.74 -1.27 4.94
N LYS A 112 27.96 -1.05 4.44
CA LYS A 112 28.85 -2.16 4.04
C LYS A 112 29.16 -3.12 5.19
N ASN A 113 29.04 -2.64 6.44
CA ASN A 113 29.28 -3.42 7.66
C ASN A 113 28.01 -4.09 8.21
N ASP A 114 26.85 -3.83 7.60
CA ASP A 114 25.61 -4.46 8.01
C ASP A 114 25.64 -5.94 7.62
N SER A 115 25.07 -6.76 8.46
CA SER A 115 25.04 -8.21 8.26
C SER A 115 23.66 -8.76 7.96
N HIS A 116 22.62 -7.97 8.28
CA HIS A 116 21.22 -8.34 8.15
C HIS A 116 20.44 -7.20 7.49
N ILE A 117 19.43 -7.58 6.76
CA ILE A 117 18.42 -6.65 6.21
C ILE A 117 17.06 -7.02 6.79
N TYR A 118 16.33 -6.03 7.24
CA TYR A 118 14.97 -6.19 7.74
C TYR A 118 13.97 -5.90 6.61
N VAL A 119 13.17 -6.88 6.25
CA VAL A 119 12.21 -6.77 5.14
C VAL A 119 10.76 -6.57 5.60
N GLY A 120 10.50 -6.56 6.91
CA GLY A 120 9.14 -6.46 7.45
C GLY A 120 8.44 -5.15 7.09
N ASP A 121 9.16 -4.03 7.10
CA ASP A 121 8.58 -2.72 6.75
C ASP A 121 8.14 -2.67 5.28
N TRP A 122 8.94 -3.22 4.37
CA TRP A 122 8.56 -3.34 2.95
C TRP A 122 7.39 -4.31 2.74
N ILE A 123 7.37 -5.44 3.46
CA ILE A 123 6.22 -6.37 3.40
C ILE A 123 4.94 -5.64 3.83
N TYR A 124 4.99 -4.85 4.91
CA TYR A 124 3.86 -4.05 5.37
C TYR A 124 3.42 -3.05 4.29
N GLU A 125 4.36 -2.29 3.74
CA GLU A 125 4.11 -1.28 2.72
C GLU A 125 3.52 -1.91 1.46
N PHE A 126 4.10 -2.99 0.94
CA PHE A 126 3.67 -3.63 -0.31
C PHE A 126 2.29 -4.29 -0.20
N VAL A 127 1.95 -4.87 0.95
CA VAL A 127 0.58 -5.35 1.18
C VAL A 127 -0.42 -4.18 1.18
N ASN A 128 -0.08 -3.04 1.79
CA ASN A 128 -0.93 -1.86 1.75
C ASN A 128 -1.08 -1.29 0.33
N LEU A 129 0.01 -1.23 -0.44
CA LEU A 129 0.00 -0.76 -1.83
C LEU A 129 -0.77 -1.69 -2.76
N SER A 130 -0.86 -3.00 -2.44
CA SER A 130 -1.67 -3.96 -3.18
C SER A 130 -3.19 -3.77 -2.97
N ILE A 131 -3.60 -2.93 -2.01
CA ILE A 131 -5.00 -2.58 -1.80
C ILE A 131 -5.34 -1.37 -2.69
N PRO A 132 -6.32 -1.46 -3.60
CA PRO A 132 -6.69 -0.35 -4.47
C PRO A 132 -7.08 0.91 -3.70
N MET A 133 -6.67 2.08 -4.20
CA MET A 133 -7.04 3.38 -3.61
C MET A 133 -8.55 3.64 -3.67
N GLN A 134 -9.25 3.08 -4.67
CA GLN A 134 -10.71 3.13 -4.79
C GLN A 134 -11.30 1.74 -4.60
N ARG A 135 -12.08 1.58 -3.55
CA ARG A 135 -12.70 0.33 -3.15
C ARG A 135 -14.20 0.43 -3.34
N MET A 136 -14.70 0.02 -4.49
CA MET A 136 -16.11 0.11 -4.81
C MET A 136 -16.69 -1.25 -5.21
N CYS A 137 -17.95 -1.51 -4.79
CA CYS A 137 -18.71 -2.63 -5.32
C CYS A 137 -18.88 -2.45 -6.82
N ASN A 138 -18.19 -3.27 -7.61
CA ASN A 138 -18.27 -3.25 -9.05
C ASN A 138 -19.02 -4.50 -9.53
N GLU A 139 -19.84 -4.36 -10.57
CA GLU A 139 -20.68 -5.48 -11.06
C GLU A 139 -19.85 -6.63 -11.66
N GLU A 140 -18.70 -6.30 -12.25
CA GLU A 140 -17.89 -7.28 -13.00
C GLU A 140 -16.70 -7.83 -12.21
N GLU A 141 -16.01 -7.00 -11.42
CA GLU A 141 -14.76 -7.39 -10.77
C GLU A 141 -14.92 -7.92 -9.34
N MET A 142 -16.03 -7.62 -8.67
CA MET A 142 -16.27 -7.94 -7.26
C MET A 142 -17.47 -8.88 -7.04
N GLY A 143 -17.84 -9.65 -8.06
CA GLY A 143 -18.88 -10.68 -7.91
C GLY A 143 -20.32 -10.16 -7.92
N GLY A 144 -20.57 -9.00 -8.52
CA GLY A 144 -21.91 -8.46 -8.76
C GLY A 144 -22.29 -7.26 -7.88
N PRO A 145 -23.45 -6.62 -8.12
CA PRO A 145 -23.89 -5.39 -7.46
C PRO A 145 -24.20 -5.67 -5.98
N GLN A 146 -23.18 -5.55 -5.14
CA GLN A 146 -23.31 -5.74 -3.69
C GLN A 146 -23.53 -4.43 -2.93
N CYS A 147 -23.70 -3.31 -3.64
CA CYS A 147 -23.92 -2.02 -3.01
C CYS A 147 -25.18 -2.00 -2.17
N ASN A 148 -25.08 -1.42 -0.98
CA ASN A 148 -26.23 -1.17 -0.12
C ASN A 148 -27.20 -0.18 -0.78
N LYS A 149 -28.38 -0.67 -1.21
CA LYS A 149 -29.38 0.12 -1.93
C LYS A 149 -29.91 1.29 -1.12
N GLU A 150 -30.07 1.13 0.20
CA GLU A 150 -30.53 2.20 1.08
C GLU A 150 -29.56 3.38 1.14
N VAL A 151 -28.25 3.07 1.21
CA VAL A 151 -27.19 4.09 1.19
C VAL A 151 -27.16 4.79 -0.16
N LEU A 152 -27.25 4.03 -1.28
CA LEU A 152 -27.29 4.62 -2.61
C LEU A 152 -28.49 5.55 -2.82
N GLU A 153 -29.66 5.19 -2.31
CA GLU A 153 -30.85 6.07 -2.38
C GLU A 153 -30.67 7.34 -1.56
N LYS A 154 -30.05 7.25 -0.37
CA LYS A 154 -29.73 8.44 0.44
C LYS A 154 -28.74 9.35 -0.29
N LEU A 155 -27.66 8.80 -0.84
CA LEU A 155 -26.68 9.57 -1.61
C LEU A 155 -27.35 10.27 -2.80
N ARG A 156 -28.20 9.57 -3.55
CA ARG A 156 -28.94 10.16 -4.68
C ARG A 156 -29.85 11.32 -4.25
N LYS A 157 -30.55 11.19 -3.13
CA LYS A 157 -31.39 12.27 -2.59
C LYS A 157 -30.55 13.48 -2.20
N MET A 158 -29.42 13.26 -1.52
CA MET A 158 -28.49 14.34 -1.15
C MET A 158 -27.90 15.04 -2.39
N GLU A 159 -27.56 14.30 -3.43
CA GLU A 159 -27.10 14.88 -4.70
C GLU A 159 -28.19 15.71 -5.39
N GLU A 160 -29.44 15.23 -5.39
CA GLU A 160 -30.57 15.98 -5.95
C GLU A 160 -30.88 17.26 -5.18
N GLU A 161 -30.74 17.21 -3.85
CA GLU A 161 -30.91 18.41 -2.97
C GLU A 161 -29.77 19.41 -3.21
N ALA A 162 -28.51 18.96 -3.24
CA ALA A 162 -27.37 19.81 -3.51
C ALA A 162 -27.44 20.47 -4.90
N ARG A 163 -27.94 19.75 -5.93
CA ARG A 163 -28.19 20.35 -7.26
C ARG A 163 -29.24 21.43 -7.25
N LYS A 164 -30.30 21.30 -6.43
CA LYS A 164 -31.33 22.34 -6.28
C LYS A 164 -30.79 23.58 -5.61
N ASP A 165 -29.92 23.42 -4.61
CA ASP A 165 -29.28 24.55 -3.92
C ASP A 165 -28.27 25.30 -4.81
N THR A 166 -27.56 24.60 -5.70
CA THR A 166 -26.63 25.23 -6.66
C THR A 166 -27.34 26.03 -7.74
N THR A 167 -28.60 25.69 -8.09
CA THR A 167 -29.41 26.49 -9.02
C THR A 167 -29.88 27.81 -8.41
N THR A 168 -29.89 27.98 -7.08
CA THR A 168 -30.24 29.24 -6.41
C THR A 168 -29.06 30.23 -6.26
N GLY A 169 -27.91 30.00 -6.85
CA GLY A 169 -26.86 31.00 -7.12
C GLY A 169 -26.12 31.56 -5.89
N THR A 170 -26.23 30.95 -4.71
CA THR A 170 -25.71 31.53 -3.46
C THR A 170 -24.33 31.01 -3.05
N VAL A 171 -23.89 29.84 -3.54
CA VAL A 171 -22.67 29.20 -3.06
C VAL A 171 -21.37 29.87 -3.56
N TRP A 172 -21.43 30.57 -4.71
CA TRP A 172 -20.26 31.16 -5.37
C TRP A 172 -20.20 32.67 -5.33
N LYS A 173 -21.10 33.37 -4.65
CA LYS A 173 -21.11 34.86 -4.54
C LYS A 173 -19.80 35.42 -3.97
N GLY A 174 -19.09 34.66 -3.14
CA GLY A 174 -17.79 35.05 -2.59
C GLY A 174 -16.61 35.01 -3.59
N LEU A 175 -16.74 34.26 -4.69
CA LEU A 175 -15.68 34.13 -5.69
C LEU A 175 -15.78 35.17 -6.81
N GLU A 176 -16.87 35.89 -6.93
CA GLU A 176 -16.96 37.01 -7.89
C GLU A 176 -15.96 38.12 -7.62
N GLN A 177 -15.50 38.26 -6.36
CA GLN A 177 -14.46 39.22 -5.96
C GLN A 177 -13.06 38.88 -6.52
N PHE A 178 -12.85 37.68 -7.02
CA PHE A 178 -11.55 37.25 -7.57
C PHE A 178 -11.49 37.33 -9.10
N LYS A 179 -12.57 37.68 -9.79
CA LYS A 179 -12.59 37.83 -11.26
C LYS A 179 -11.72 38.97 -11.77
N ASP A 180 -11.47 39.98 -10.93
CA ASP A 180 -10.76 41.22 -11.30
C ASP A 180 -9.25 41.16 -10.94
N LEU A 181 -8.72 40.04 -10.45
CA LEU A 181 -7.31 39.88 -10.08
C LEU A 181 -6.42 39.32 -11.22
N GLY A 182 -6.94 39.21 -12.43
CA GLY A 182 -6.29 38.59 -13.59
C GLY A 182 -5.97 39.54 -14.75
N ASN A 183 -5.73 40.87 -14.52
CA ASN A 183 -5.22 41.80 -15.53
C ASN A 183 -3.93 42.42 -15.05
#